data_2543b8513efeedf57ddccb8fb1d4a9ea
#
_entry.id   2543b8513efeedf57ddccb8fb1d4a9ea
#
_cell.length_a   1.000
_cell.length_b   1.000
_cell.length_c   1.000
_cell.angle_alpha   90.00
_cell.angle_beta   90.00
_cell.angle_gamma   90.00
#
_symmetry.space_group_name_H-M   'P 1'
#
loop_
_entity.id
_entity.type
_entity.pdbx_description
1 polymer ?
#
loop_
_entity_poly.entity_id
_entity_poly.type
_entity_poly.pdbx_seq_one_letter_code
_entity_poly.pdbx_strand_id
1 'polypeptide(L)'
;MAKFQISETIHSEKVHTVRLGATGAGNQYGYEENGKAVKLSGDSTYVLAAAGDTIEGIVSSSNYPEQGTVDGYSIGGIFRTGYKSVTFDGLQATPGTGVVAVGDYVVVGTVVAKGTALAGPLKVTKATTQADAKAAPFKARVVSLGSAGSGAVGTVGVVELF
;
A
#
# COMPACT_ATOMS: atom_id res chain seq x y z
N MET A 1 -21.63 -23.05 -1.00
CA MET A 1 -21.00 -22.46 -2.19
C MET A 1 -19.61 -22.01 -1.79
N ALA A 2 -18.56 -22.54 -2.40
CA ALA A 2 -17.19 -22.07 -2.18
C ALA A 2 -17.10 -20.64 -2.72
N LYS A 3 -16.81 -19.68 -1.86
CA LYS A 3 -16.50 -18.31 -2.29
C LYS A 3 -15.14 -18.34 -2.96
N PHE A 4 -15.06 -17.87 -4.19
CA PHE A 4 -13.81 -17.70 -4.92
C PHE A 4 -12.97 -16.69 -4.16
N GLN A 5 -11.94 -17.15 -3.50
CA GLN A 5 -10.95 -16.29 -2.89
C GLN A 5 -9.87 -16.06 -3.95
N ILE A 6 -9.75 -14.81 -4.43
CA ILE A 6 -8.65 -14.44 -5.31
C ILE A 6 -7.40 -14.47 -4.44
N SER A 7 -6.65 -15.55 -4.51
CA SER A 7 -5.32 -15.58 -3.93
C SER A 7 -4.41 -14.72 -4.80
N GLU A 8 -3.53 -13.96 -4.16
CA GLU A 8 -2.55 -13.14 -4.86
C GLU A 8 -1.73 -13.99 -5.82
N THR A 9 -1.99 -13.89 -7.11
CA THR A 9 -1.09 -14.42 -8.11
C THR A 9 -0.08 -13.30 -8.41
N ILE A 10 1.08 -13.40 -7.80
CA ILE A 10 2.18 -12.47 -8.04
C ILE A 10 2.83 -12.88 -9.36
N HIS A 11 2.56 -12.11 -10.41
CA HIS A 11 3.38 -12.18 -11.62
C HIS A 11 4.62 -11.33 -11.40
N SER A 12 5.80 -11.92 -11.57
CA SER A 12 7.10 -11.24 -11.46
C SER A 12 7.21 -9.97 -12.33
N GLU A 13 6.47 -9.93 -13.43
CA GLU A 13 6.37 -8.80 -14.36
C GLU A 13 5.75 -7.54 -13.76
N LYS A 14 5.07 -7.65 -12.61
CA LYS A 14 4.42 -6.52 -11.93
C LYS A 14 5.25 -5.92 -10.80
N VAL A 15 6.42 -6.48 -10.54
CA VAL A 15 7.36 -5.98 -9.54
C VAL A 15 8.39 -5.09 -10.23
N HIS A 16 8.43 -3.84 -9.83
CA HIS A 16 9.41 -2.87 -10.30
C HIS A 16 10.53 -2.73 -9.29
N THR A 17 11.77 -2.89 -9.72
CA THR A 17 12.94 -2.62 -8.89
C THR A 17 13.14 -1.11 -8.79
N VAL A 18 13.20 -0.59 -7.58
CA VAL A 18 13.26 0.83 -7.30
C VAL A 18 14.23 1.14 -6.14
N ARG A 19 14.60 2.40 -6.02
CA ARG A 19 15.26 2.92 -4.81
C ARG A 19 14.19 3.19 -3.75
N LEU A 20 14.45 2.71 -2.52
CA LEU A 20 13.55 2.87 -1.39
C LEU A 20 14.20 3.72 -0.30
N GLY A 21 13.41 4.61 0.28
CA GLY A 21 13.83 5.47 1.38
C GLY A 21 14.62 6.71 0.95
N ALA A 22 15.14 7.42 1.92
CA ALA A 22 16.02 8.58 1.72
C ALA A 22 17.49 8.16 1.91
N THR A 23 18.41 9.00 1.42
CA THR A 23 19.85 8.84 1.66
C THR A 23 20.21 9.02 3.13
N GLY A 24 21.24 8.31 3.58
CA GLY A 24 21.82 8.46 4.90
C GLY A 24 21.52 7.32 5.87
N ALA A 25 22.40 7.17 6.83
CA ALA A 25 22.28 6.17 7.88
C ALA A 25 20.94 6.32 8.63
N GLY A 26 20.23 5.22 8.81
CA GLY A 26 18.91 5.20 9.47
C GLY A 26 17.71 5.50 8.57
N ASN A 27 17.92 5.92 7.31
CA ASN A 27 16.83 6.14 6.35
C ASN A 27 16.58 4.94 5.44
N GLN A 28 17.39 3.92 5.55
CA GLN A 28 17.29 2.70 4.77
C GLN A 28 16.05 1.89 5.16
N TYR A 29 15.49 1.18 4.18
CA TYR A 29 14.33 0.30 4.37
C TYR A 29 14.79 -1.14 4.47
N GLY A 30 14.27 -1.86 5.45
CA GLY A 30 14.46 -3.28 5.65
C GLY A 30 13.21 -4.08 5.33
N TYR A 31 13.24 -5.35 5.64
CA TYR A 31 12.11 -6.26 5.43
C TYR A 31 10.83 -5.86 6.21
N GLU A 32 10.96 -5.04 7.24
CA GLU A 32 9.84 -4.51 8.03
C GLU A 32 8.93 -3.58 7.21
N GLU A 33 9.43 -3.07 6.09
CA GLU A 33 8.67 -2.23 5.19
C GLU A 33 7.85 -3.03 4.17
N ASN A 34 8.02 -4.34 4.09
CA ASN A 34 7.24 -5.17 3.17
C ASN A 34 5.73 -5.04 3.44
N GLY A 35 4.97 -4.89 2.37
CA GLY A 35 3.52 -4.67 2.42
C GLY A 35 3.08 -3.23 2.66
N LYS A 36 3.98 -2.30 3.00
CA LYS A 36 3.64 -0.90 3.19
C LYS A 36 3.48 -0.16 1.87
N ALA A 37 2.62 0.83 1.87
CA ALA A 37 2.42 1.73 0.73
C ALA A 37 3.59 2.71 0.59
N VAL A 38 3.94 3.00 -0.64
CA VAL A 38 4.97 3.97 -1.00
C VAL A 38 4.45 4.94 -2.05
N LYS A 39 5.07 6.13 -2.07
CA LYS A 39 4.88 7.15 -3.10
C LYS A 39 6.21 7.62 -3.65
N LEU A 40 6.21 8.12 -4.87
CA LEU A 40 7.38 8.71 -5.51
C LEU A 40 7.75 10.00 -4.79
N SER A 41 9.01 10.12 -4.38
CA SER A 41 9.55 11.30 -3.72
C SER A 41 10.42 12.16 -4.64
N GLY A 42 10.76 11.67 -5.81
CA GLY A 42 11.62 12.30 -6.80
C GLY A 42 12.74 11.35 -7.26
N ASP A 43 13.26 11.58 -8.43
CA ASP A 43 14.41 10.87 -9.02
C ASP A 43 14.40 9.33 -8.82
N SER A 44 13.28 8.72 -9.17
CA SER A 44 13.07 7.25 -9.08
C SER A 44 13.17 6.67 -7.66
N THR A 45 13.04 7.51 -6.63
CA THR A 45 13.07 7.10 -5.23
C THR A 45 11.67 7.09 -4.62
N TYR A 46 11.30 5.98 -4.01
CA TYR A 46 10.04 5.80 -3.33
C TYR A 46 10.22 5.88 -1.81
N VAL A 47 9.35 6.64 -1.16
CA VAL A 47 9.30 6.76 0.30
C VAL A 47 7.99 6.22 0.83
N LEU A 48 7.94 5.88 2.12
CA LEU A 48 6.69 5.45 2.76
C LEU A 48 5.63 6.54 2.60
N ALA A 49 4.47 6.13 2.13
CA ALA A 49 3.32 7.01 2.01
C ALA A 49 2.74 7.33 3.38
N ALA A 50 2.30 8.57 3.58
CA ALA A 50 1.60 9.01 4.79
C ALA A 50 0.10 8.67 4.71
N ALA A 51 -0.59 8.76 5.83
CA ALA A 51 -2.05 8.63 5.86
C ALA A 51 -2.70 9.68 4.96
N GLY A 52 -3.63 9.25 4.12
CA GLY A 52 -4.30 10.08 3.12
C GLY A 52 -3.58 10.20 1.77
N ASP A 53 -2.35 9.72 1.67
CA ASP A 53 -1.63 9.69 0.38
C ASP A 53 -2.21 8.65 -0.58
N THR A 54 -2.08 8.91 -1.87
CA THR A 54 -2.34 7.92 -2.92
C THR A 54 -1.34 6.77 -2.82
N ILE A 55 -1.81 5.56 -3.08
CA ILE A 55 -0.97 4.37 -3.12
C ILE A 55 -0.32 4.28 -4.50
N GLU A 56 0.94 4.66 -4.62
CA GLU A 56 1.68 4.59 -5.89
C GLU A 56 2.42 3.28 -6.07
N GLY A 57 2.57 2.53 -4.98
CA GLY A 57 3.12 1.19 -4.96
C GLY A 57 3.03 0.57 -3.58
N ILE A 58 3.23 -0.74 -3.52
CA ILE A 58 3.33 -1.49 -2.27
C ILE A 58 4.65 -2.24 -2.28
N VAL A 59 5.43 -2.10 -1.23
CA VAL A 59 6.72 -2.78 -1.09
C VAL A 59 6.50 -4.28 -1.11
N SER A 60 7.12 -4.97 -2.06
CA SER A 60 7.07 -6.44 -2.16
C SER A 60 8.25 -7.09 -1.48
N SER A 61 9.40 -6.45 -1.59
CA SER A 61 10.64 -6.89 -0.97
C SER A 61 11.56 -5.70 -0.78
N SER A 62 12.19 -5.60 0.35
CA SER A 62 13.25 -4.65 0.60
C SER A 62 14.42 -5.41 1.23
N ASN A 63 15.60 -5.12 0.77
CA ASN A 63 16.82 -5.65 1.35
C ASN A 63 17.52 -4.53 2.10
N TYR A 64 17.90 -4.79 3.34
CA TYR A 64 18.91 -3.95 3.97
C TYR A 64 20.10 -3.88 3.03
N PRO A 65 20.63 -2.70 2.74
CA PRO A 65 21.89 -2.61 2.02
C PRO A 65 22.95 -3.29 2.88
N GLU A 66 23.40 -4.44 2.44
CA GLU A 66 24.61 -5.01 3.01
C GLU A 66 25.73 -3.99 2.79
N GLN A 67 26.45 -3.69 3.84
CA GLN A 67 27.57 -2.77 3.97
C GLN A 67 28.10 -2.21 2.65
N GLY A 68 27.95 -0.91 2.44
CA GLY A 68 28.66 -0.20 1.40
C GLY A 68 27.83 0.26 0.20
N THR A 69 26.55 0.52 0.36
CA THR A 69 25.78 1.20 -0.69
C THR A 69 26.32 2.61 -0.86
N VAL A 70 26.91 2.86 -2.00
CA VAL A 70 27.59 4.11 -2.37
C VAL A 70 26.66 5.32 -2.21
N ASP A 71 25.34 5.13 -2.30
CA ASP A 71 24.36 6.21 -2.28
C ASP A 71 23.39 6.17 -1.07
N GLY A 72 23.55 5.23 -0.14
CA GLY A 72 22.71 5.18 1.08
C GLY A 72 21.25 4.83 0.88
N TYR A 73 20.84 4.37 -0.30
CA TYR A 73 19.48 3.90 -0.59
C TYR A 73 19.35 2.39 -0.39
N SER A 74 18.16 1.96 0.02
CA SER A 74 17.79 0.56 -0.13
C SER A 74 17.29 0.30 -1.55
N ILE A 75 17.56 -0.88 -2.07
CA ILE A 75 16.98 -1.33 -3.32
C ILE A 75 15.93 -2.38 -2.98
N GLY A 76 14.77 -2.28 -3.59
CA GLY A 76 13.69 -3.22 -3.37
C GLY A 76 12.72 -3.28 -4.53
N GLY A 77 11.76 -4.17 -4.42
CA GLY A 77 10.67 -4.32 -5.36
C GLY A 77 9.40 -3.64 -4.86
N ILE A 78 8.64 -3.04 -5.76
CA ILE A 78 7.30 -2.53 -5.47
C ILE A 78 6.29 -3.10 -6.46
N PHE A 79 5.09 -3.40 -5.97
CA PHE A 79 3.92 -3.64 -6.81
C PHE A 79 3.24 -2.32 -7.12
N ARG A 80 2.98 -2.06 -8.38
CA ARG A 80 2.24 -0.86 -8.83
C ARG A 80 0.86 -1.17 -9.37
N THR A 81 0.62 -2.41 -9.78
CA THR A 81 -0.66 -2.84 -10.36
C THR A 81 -1.05 -4.22 -9.82
N GLY A 82 -2.34 -4.53 -9.88
CA GLY A 82 -2.91 -5.82 -9.52
C GLY A 82 -3.73 -5.78 -8.24
N TYR A 83 -4.11 -6.96 -7.76
CA TYR A 83 -5.00 -7.10 -6.61
C TYR A 83 -4.21 -7.25 -5.31
N LYS A 84 -4.66 -6.56 -4.27
CA LYS A 84 -4.05 -6.61 -2.94
C LYS A 84 -5.09 -6.75 -1.85
N SER A 85 -4.81 -7.63 -0.89
CA SER A 85 -5.57 -7.68 0.36
C SER A 85 -5.24 -6.48 1.22
N VAL A 86 -6.27 -5.83 1.74
CA VAL A 86 -6.17 -4.64 2.60
C VAL A 86 -7.12 -4.76 3.79
N THR A 87 -6.83 -4.00 4.84
CA THR A 87 -7.76 -3.81 5.97
C THR A 87 -8.41 -2.45 5.83
N PHE A 88 -9.74 -2.39 5.89
CA PHE A 88 -10.47 -1.13 5.84
C PHE A 88 -10.36 -0.39 7.18
N ASP A 89 -9.98 0.88 7.12
CA ASP A 89 -9.74 1.76 8.28
C ASP A 89 -10.75 2.93 8.34
N GLY A 90 -11.84 2.80 7.61
CA GLY A 90 -12.93 3.76 7.59
C GLY A 90 -12.80 4.84 6.51
N LEU A 91 -13.21 6.05 6.86
CA LEU A 91 -13.19 7.21 5.96
C LEU A 91 -11.97 8.08 6.24
N GLN A 92 -11.38 8.68 5.22
CA GLN A 92 -10.22 9.56 5.38
C GLN A 92 -10.49 10.75 6.30
N ALA A 93 -11.68 11.36 6.18
CA ALA A 93 -12.08 12.51 7.01
C ALA A 93 -12.31 12.15 8.49
N THR A 94 -12.66 10.89 8.75
CA THR A 94 -12.92 10.37 10.11
C THR A 94 -12.35 8.94 10.21
N PRO A 95 -11.03 8.80 10.37
CA PRO A 95 -10.39 7.49 10.48
C PRO A 95 -11.04 6.65 11.60
N GLY A 96 -11.20 5.38 11.35
CA GLY A 96 -11.85 4.46 12.29
C GLY A 96 -13.37 4.52 12.31
N THR A 97 -14.01 5.29 11.42
CA THR A 97 -15.48 5.35 11.26
C THR A 97 -15.89 5.18 9.81
N GLY A 98 -17.17 4.85 9.61
CA GLY A 98 -17.74 4.69 8.29
C GLY A 98 -17.53 3.32 7.66
N VAL A 99 -18.07 3.14 6.48
CA VAL A 99 -18.09 1.88 5.72
C VAL A 99 -17.60 2.15 4.31
N VAL A 100 -16.72 1.26 3.85
CA VAL A 100 -16.20 1.26 2.47
C VAL A 100 -17.08 0.35 1.62
N ALA A 101 -17.39 0.77 0.40
CA ALA A 101 -18.19 -0.01 -0.55
C ALA A 101 -17.35 -0.49 -1.74
N VAL A 102 -17.81 -1.52 -2.43
CA VAL A 102 -17.23 -1.94 -3.71
C VAL A 102 -17.34 -0.79 -4.72
N GLY A 103 -16.23 -0.52 -5.40
CA GLY A 103 -16.13 0.60 -6.35
C GLY A 103 -15.57 1.88 -5.74
N ASP A 104 -15.52 2.01 -4.42
CA ASP A 104 -14.89 3.17 -3.77
C ASP A 104 -13.39 3.21 -4.05
N TYR A 105 -12.87 4.41 -4.25
CA TYR A 105 -11.44 4.67 -4.29
C TYR A 105 -10.91 4.90 -2.88
N VAL A 106 -9.77 4.29 -2.60
CA VAL A 106 -9.14 4.32 -1.29
C VAL A 106 -7.72 4.90 -1.38
N VAL A 107 -7.29 5.43 -0.26
CA VAL A 107 -5.95 5.97 -0.02
C VAL A 107 -5.34 5.29 1.20
N VAL A 108 -4.09 5.59 1.51
CA VAL A 108 -3.42 5.05 2.70
C VAL A 108 -4.20 5.42 3.96
N GLY A 109 -4.49 4.44 4.79
CA GLY A 109 -5.11 4.60 6.09
C GLY A 109 -4.09 4.88 7.20
N THR A 110 -4.31 4.30 8.38
CA THR A 110 -3.36 4.41 9.48
C THR A 110 -2.02 3.78 9.11
N VAL A 111 -0.96 4.56 9.21
CA VAL A 111 0.41 4.12 8.89
C VAL A 111 1.11 3.48 10.07
N VAL A 112 2.01 2.56 9.79
CA VAL A 112 2.94 1.97 10.76
C VAL A 112 4.30 2.61 10.54
N ALA A 113 4.95 2.98 11.63
CA ALA A 113 6.25 3.62 11.60
C ALA A 113 7.30 2.79 10.84
N LYS A 114 8.28 3.47 10.26
CA LYS A 114 9.45 2.84 9.66
C LYS A 114 10.15 1.93 10.69
N GLY A 115 10.63 0.77 10.24
CA GLY A 115 11.30 -0.21 11.09
C GLY A 115 10.35 -1.08 11.93
N THR A 116 9.03 -0.92 11.78
CA THR A 116 8.02 -1.76 12.44
C THR A 116 7.25 -2.52 11.38
N ALA A 117 7.23 -3.83 11.43
CA ALA A 117 6.49 -4.66 10.48
C ALA A 117 4.96 -4.45 10.61
N LEU A 118 4.25 -4.63 9.49
CA LEU A 118 2.79 -4.64 9.50
C LEU A 118 2.30 -5.87 10.29
N ALA A 119 1.34 -5.67 11.18
CA ALA A 119 0.67 -6.77 11.90
C ALA A 119 -0.40 -7.49 11.05
N GLY A 120 -0.58 -7.09 9.80
CA GLY A 120 -1.58 -7.64 8.87
C GLY A 120 -1.57 -6.89 7.55
N PRO A 121 -2.61 -7.01 6.72
CA PRO A 121 -2.69 -6.28 5.46
C PRO A 121 -2.60 -4.76 5.64
N LEU A 122 -2.12 -4.06 4.59
CA LEU A 122 -2.09 -2.61 4.55
C LEU A 122 -3.45 -2.01 4.91
N LYS A 123 -3.47 -1.02 5.79
CA LYS A 123 -4.68 -0.29 6.13
C LYS A 123 -4.97 0.79 5.09
N VAL A 124 -6.22 0.83 4.62
CA VAL A 124 -6.69 1.80 3.64
C VAL A 124 -7.97 2.49 4.13
N THR A 125 -8.12 3.76 3.79
CA THR A 125 -9.33 4.53 4.08
C THR A 125 -10.03 4.95 2.78
N LYS A 126 -11.34 5.12 2.83
CA LYS A 126 -12.09 5.70 1.72
C LYS A 126 -11.62 7.14 1.49
N ALA A 127 -11.22 7.49 0.28
CA ALA A 127 -10.81 8.83 -0.06
C ALA A 127 -11.96 9.83 0.15
N THR A 128 -11.68 10.98 0.76
CA THR A 128 -12.67 12.04 1.00
C THR A 128 -13.27 12.53 -0.31
N THR A 129 -12.42 12.78 -1.30
CA THR A 129 -12.84 13.19 -2.64
C THR A 129 -12.67 12.03 -3.61
N GLN A 130 -13.74 11.31 -3.89
CA GLN A 130 -13.72 10.17 -4.80
C GLN A 130 -13.36 10.57 -6.24
N ALA A 131 -13.75 11.75 -6.69
CA ALA A 131 -13.43 12.26 -8.01
C ALA A 131 -11.92 12.48 -8.19
N ASP A 132 -11.24 13.06 -7.20
CA ASP A 132 -9.80 13.29 -7.24
C ASP A 132 -9.02 11.99 -7.18
N ALA A 133 -9.43 11.08 -6.29
CA ALA A 133 -8.84 9.76 -6.18
C ALA A 133 -8.99 8.94 -7.47
N LYS A 134 -10.12 9.10 -8.17
CA LYS A 134 -10.36 8.50 -9.50
C LYS A 134 -9.48 9.12 -10.59
N ALA A 135 -9.24 10.42 -10.52
CA ALA A 135 -8.42 11.16 -11.50
C ALA A 135 -6.91 11.00 -11.28
N ALA A 136 -6.49 10.50 -10.11
CA ALA A 136 -5.09 10.30 -9.79
C ALA A 136 -4.40 9.34 -10.79
N PRO A 137 -3.11 9.58 -11.13
CA PRO A 137 -2.36 8.74 -12.05
C PRO A 137 -2.16 7.31 -11.51
N PHE A 138 -2.09 7.16 -10.19
CA PHE A 138 -2.11 5.87 -9.50
C PHE A 138 -3.30 5.85 -8.56
N LYS A 139 -4.01 4.76 -8.52
CA LYS A 139 -5.24 4.65 -7.76
C LYS A 139 -5.49 3.23 -7.27
N ALA A 140 -6.22 3.14 -6.17
CA ALA A 140 -6.67 1.89 -5.61
C ALA A 140 -8.20 1.90 -5.51
N ARG A 141 -8.85 0.88 -6.05
CA ARG A 141 -10.30 0.74 -6.03
C ARG A 141 -10.71 -0.54 -5.32
N VAL A 142 -11.69 -0.47 -4.46
CA VAL A 142 -12.25 -1.65 -3.78
C VAL A 142 -12.98 -2.54 -4.78
N VAL A 143 -12.57 -3.79 -4.87
CA VAL A 143 -13.18 -4.82 -5.73
C VAL A 143 -13.89 -5.91 -4.93
N SER A 144 -13.53 -6.10 -3.66
CA SER A 144 -14.17 -7.07 -2.79
C SER A 144 -14.16 -6.60 -1.33
N LEU A 145 -15.25 -6.83 -0.63
CA LEU A 145 -15.36 -6.59 0.82
C LEU A 145 -14.95 -7.84 1.64
N GLY A 146 -14.37 -8.83 0.98
CA GLY A 146 -13.92 -10.06 1.62
C GLY A 146 -15.04 -10.94 2.16
N SER A 147 -14.70 -11.86 3.05
CA SER A 147 -15.66 -12.81 3.63
C SER A 147 -16.67 -12.16 4.57
N ALA A 148 -16.33 -11.02 5.18
CA ALA A 148 -17.25 -10.27 6.04
C ALA A 148 -18.40 -9.63 5.26
N GLY A 149 -18.22 -9.39 3.95
CA GLY A 149 -19.24 -8.79 3.08
C GLY A 149 -19.64 -7.36 3.46
N SER A 150 -18.84 -6.73 4.36
CA SER A 150 -19.16 -5.39 4.87
C SER A 150 -17.94 -4.52 4.81
N GLY A 151 -17.77 -3.45 4.27
CA GLY A 151 -16.58 -2.59 4.32
C GLY A 151 -16.38 -1.89 5.68
N ALA A 152 -16.80 -2.51 6.77
CA ALA A 152 -16.65 -1.97 8.12
C ALA A 152 -15.17 -1.90 8.54
N VAL A 153 -14.85 -1.00 9.45
CA VAL A 153 -13.51 -0.82 10.01
C VAL A 153 -12.99 -2.14 10.59
N GLY A 154 -11.75 -2.47 10.28
CA GLY A 154 -11.09 -3.70 10.71
C GLY A 154 -11.39 -4.93 9.85
N THR A 155 -12.29 -4.85 8.89
CA THR A 155 -12.55 -5.97 7.96
C THR A 155 -11.51 -5.99 6.83
N VAL A 156 -11.22 -7.20 6.35
CA VAL A 156 -10.26 -7.42 5.26
C VAL A 156 -11.03 -7.52 3.94
N GLY A 157 -10.58 -6.78 2.97
CA GLY A 157 -11.09 -6.83 1.59
C GLY A 157 -9.96 -6.85 0.57
N VAL A 158 -10.32 -6.63 -0.68
CA VAL A 158 -9.38 -6.62 -1.80
C VAL A 158 -9.54 -5.31 -2.58
N VAL A 159 -8.43 -4.68 -2.88
CA VAL A 159 -8.34 -3.54 -3.80
C VAL A 159 -7.58 -3.93 -5.06
N GLU A 160 -7.91 -3.24 -6.13
CA GLU A 160 -7.18 -3.26 -7.39
C GLU A 160 -6.35 -1.99 -7.49
N LEU A 161 -5.06 -2.16 -7.73
CA LEU A 161 -4.11 -1.07 -8.03
C LEU A 161 -3.99 -0.92 -9.55
N PHE A 162 -4.06 0.28 -10.08
CA PHE A 162 -3.92 0.55 -11.52
C PHE A 162 -3.60 2.00 -11.83
#